data_2f8b06503c4121bae0de2d910cc452eb
#
_entry.id   2f8b06503c4121bae0de2d910cc452eb
#
_cell.length_a   1.000
_cell.length_b   1.000
_cell.length_c   1.000
_cell.angle_alpha   90.00
_cell.angle_beta   90.00
_cell.angle_gamma   90.00
#
_symmetry.space_group_name_H-M   'P 1'
#
loop_
_entity.id
_entity.type
_entity.pdbx_description
1 polymer ?
#
loop_
_entity_poly.entity_id
_entity_poly.type
_entity_poly.pdbx_seq_one_letter_code
_entity_poly.pdbx_strand_id
1 'polypeptide(L)'
;VVLFFIDLDGFKRLNDTLGHPTGDAVLRLLAERLRRCAQEGDTVARPGGDEFAIVHPVLSTSKSPTAIATELVRSIARPYDVGGSRLTLTASVGVSVAAQDCQEPDRMLKNADVALYRAKTDGRNAFRFYDASMDNHLEAKRDLERAVRNALARGEFEVHYQPIVDVRSERTC
;
A
#
# COMPACT_ATOMS: atom_id res chain seq x y z
N VAL A 1 -21.02 1.58 -3.61
CA VAL A 1 -19.77 1.54 -4.37
C VAL A 1 -18.64 1.22 -3.40
N VAL A 2 -17.69 0.41 -3.83
CA VAL A 2 -16.43 0.13 -3.09
C VAL A 2 -15.26 0.54 -3.96
N LEU A 3 -14.30 1.23 -3.36
CA LEU A 3 -13.03 1.59 -3.97
C LEU A 3 -11.91 0.75 -3.35
N PHE A 4 -11.18 0.03 -4.17
CA PHE A 4 -9.92 -0.62 -3.82
C PHE A 4 -8.78 0.20 -4.40
N PHE A 5 -7.95 0.78 -3.54
CA PHE A 5 -6.76 1.53 -3.94
C PHE A 5 -5.54 0.67 -3.65
N ILE A 6 -4.74 0.42 -4.67
CA ILE A 6 -3.72 -0.64 -4.69
C ILE A 6 -2.37 0.00 -5.00
N ASP A 7 -1.34 -0.37 -4.24
CA ASP A 7 0.04 0.07 -4.45
C ASP A 7 0.98 -1.13 -4.37
N LEU A 8 1.92 -1.22 -5.31
CA LEU A 8 2.89 -2.31 -5.37
C LEU A 8 4.01 -2.14 -4.35
N ASP A 9 4.14 -3.10 -3.46
CA ASP A 9 5.18 -3.08 -2.44
C ASP A 9 6.58 -3.24 -3.05
N GLY A 10 7.41 -2.21 -2.87
CA GLY A 10 8.81 -2.26 -3.29
C GLY A 10 9.03 -2.10 -4.81
N PHE A 11 8.08 -1.61 -5.57
CA PHE A 11 8.19 -1.42 -7.03
C PHE A 11 9.36 -0.51 -7.42
N LYS A 12 9.62 0.55 -6.65
CA LYS A 12 10.79 1.41 -6.86
C LYS A 12 12.10 0.60 -6.80
N ARG A 13 12.26 -0.26 -5.78
CA ARG A 13 13.44 -1.12 -5.65
C ARG A 13 13.59 -2.08 -6.83
N LEU A 14 12.47 -2.59 -7.36
CA LEU A 14 12.49 -3.41 -8.57
C LEU A 14 13.05 -2.61 -9.75
N ASN A 15 12.56 -1.39 -9.98
CA ASN A 15 13.05 -0.51 -11.04
C ASN A 15 14.54 -0.18 -10.86
N ASP A 16 14.96 0.16 -9.64
CA ASP A 16 16.34 0.49 -9.32
C ASP A 16 17.30 -0.70 -9.56
N THR A 17 16.79 -1.94 -9.42
CA THR A 17 17.59 -3.16 -9.55
C THR A 17 17.58 -3.75 -10.96
N LEU A 18 16.40 -3.79 -11.61
CA LEU A 18 16.15 -4.51 -12.88
C LEU A 18 15.85 -3.57 -14.05
N GLY A 19 15.80 -2.27 -13.80
CA GLY A 19 15.53 -1.24 -14.79
C GLY A 19 14.03 -1.02 -15.08
N HIS A 20 13.71 0.18 -15.57
CA HIS A 20 12.35 0.59 -15.92
C HIS A 20 11.64 -0.31 -16.95
N PRO A 21 12.32 -0.86 -17.99
CA PRO A 21 11.65 -1.76 -18.93
C PRO A 21 11.06 -3.01 -18.27
N THR A 22 11.74 -3.55 -17.24
CA THR A 22 11.23 -4.69 -16.47
C THR A 22 10.04 -4.27 -15.61
N GLY A 23 10.11 -3.10 -14.96
CA GLY A 23 8.98 -2.55 -14.21
C GLY A 23 7.73 -2.33 -15.09
N ASP A 24 7.91 -1.78 -16.29
CA ASP A 24 6.82 -1.58 -17.24
C ASP A 24 6.17 -2.91 -17.69
N ALA A 25 6.98 -3.96 -17.87
CA ALA A 25 6.47 -5.29 -18.17
C ALA A 25 5.64 -5.86 -17.01
N VAL A 26 6.13 -5.71 -15.78
CA VAL A 26 5.38 -6.11 -14.56
C VAL A 26 4.06 -5.34 -14.46
N LEU A 27 4.05 -4.03 -14.67
CA LEU A 27 2.83 -3.21 -14.61
C LEU A 27 1.79 -3.65 -15.66
N ARG A 28 2.21 -4.01 -16.87
CA ARG A 28 1.32 -4.55 -17.89
C ARG A 28 0.70 -5.89 -17.47
N LEU A 29 1.52 -6.82 -16.98
CA LEU A 29 1.05 -8.11 -16.49
C LEU A 29 0.12 -7.95 -15.28
N LEU A 30 0.42 -7.01 -14.38
CA LEU A 30 -0.46 -6.68 -13.27
C LEU A 30 -1.81 -6.14 -13.76
N ALA A 31 -1.81 -5.19 -14.70
CA ALA A 31 -3.05 -4.64 -15.25
C ALA A 31 -3.94 -5.74 -15.85
N GLU A 32 -3.35 -6.70 -16.60
CA GLU A 32 -4.09 -7.86 -17.13
C GLU A 32 -4.64 -8.73 -15.98
N ARG A 33 -3.85 -8.94 -14.95
CA ARG A 33 -4.23 -9.74 -13.79
C ARG A 33 -5.38 -9.10 -13.03
N LEU A 34 -5.34 -7.80 -12.81
CA LEU A 34 -6.42 -7.05 -12.16
C LEU A 34 -7.71 -7.08 -12.99
N ARG A 35 -7.62 -6.95 -14.31
CA ARG A 35 -8.79 -7.08 -15.20
C ARG A 35 -9.43 -8.47 -15.12
N ARG A 36 -8.65 -9.53 -14.92
CA ARG A 36 -9.19 -10.90 -14.72
C ARG A 36 -9.82 -11.10 -13.34
N CYS A 37 -9.40 -10.34 -12.33
CA CYS A 37 -10.03 -10.35 -11.00
C CYS A 37 -11.30 -9.49 -10.95
N ALA A 38 -11.40 -8.51 -11.83
CA ALA A 38 -12.53 -7.60 -11.92
C ALA A 38 -13.82 -8.34 -12.31
N GLN A 39 -14.93 -7.90 -11.73
CA GLN A 39 -16.27 -8.42 -12.02
C GLN A 39 -16.97 -7.54 -13.06
N GLU A 40 -18.12 -8.02 -13.54
CA GLU A 40 -18.95 -7.22 -14.43
C GLU A 40 -19.37 -5.91 -13.76
N GLY A 41 -19.18 -4.80 -14.46
CA GLY A 41 -19.44 -3.45 -13.93
C GLY A 41 -18.26 -2.81 -13.20
N ASP A 42 -17.16 -3.55 -12.91
CA ASP A 42 -15.98 -2.96 -12.30
C ASP A 42 -15.23 -2.05 -13.26
N THR A 43 -14.69 -0.97 -12.73
CA THR A 43 -13.74 -0.11 -13.45
C THR A 43 -12.34 -0.31 -12.88
N VAL A 44 -11.40 -0.72 -13.72
CA VAL A 44 -9.98 -0.84 -13.37
C VAL A 44 -9.23 0.35 -13.95
N ALA A 45 -8.55 1.11 -13.10
CA ALA A 45 -7.78 2.29 -13.47
C ALA A 45 -6.35 2.22 -12.95
N ARG A 46 -5.45 2.97 -13.58
CA ARG A 46 -4.10 3.22 -13.10
C ARG A 46 -3.91 4.73 -13.01
N PRO A 47 -4.02 5.33 -11.81
CA PRO A 47 -3.83 6.77 -11.61
C PRO A 47 -2.43 7.24 -11.97
N GLY A 48 -1.40 6.47 -11.64
CA GLY A 48 -0.02 6.79 -11.97
C GLY A 48 0.99 5.88 -11.29
N GLY A 49 2.24 5.90 -11.73
CA GLY A 49 3.32 5.14 -11.09
C GLY A 49 3.03 3.66 -10.91
N ASP A 50 3.05 3.18 -9.69
CA ASP A 50 2.75 1.82 -9.24
C ASP A 50 1.35 1.68 -8.59
N GLU A 51 0.51 2.71 -8.72
CA GLU A 51 -0.82 2.75 -8.15
C GLU A 51 -1.88 2.28 -9.14
N PHE A 52 -2.81 1.47 -8.63
CA PHE A 52 -3.99 1.01 -9.35
C PHE A 52 -5.24 1.23 -8.49
N ALA A 53 -6.38 1.32 -9.16
CA ALA A 53 -7.67 1.44 -8.50
C ALA A 53 -8.70 0.51 -9.15
N ILE A 54 -9.58 -0.06 -8.33
CA ILE A 54 -10.77 -0.77 -8.80
C ILE A 54 -11.98 -0.14 -8.14
N VAL A 55 -12.90 0.33 -8.94
CA VAL A 55 -14.22 0.82 -8.50
C VAL A 55 -15.22 -0.29 -8.74
N HIS A 56 -15.81 -0.81 -7.65
CA HIS A 56 -16.75 -1.91 -7.67
C HIS A 56 -18.16 -1.41 -7.28
N PRO A 57 -19.15 -1.49 -8.18
CA PRO A 57 -20.54 -1.23 -7.82
C PRO A 57 -21.07 -2.40 -6.98
N VAL A 58 -21.60 -2.11 -5.78
CA VAL A 58 -22.20 -3.16 -4.95
C VAL A 58 -23.55 -3.55 -5.53
N LEU A 59 -23.62 -4.69 -6.15
CA LEU A 59 -24.81 -5.31 -6.67
C LEU A 59 -25.22 -6.48 -5.75
N SER A 60 -26.47 -6.86 -5.77
CA SER A 60 -26.99 -7.95 -4.93
C SER A 60 -26.34 -9.31 -5.17
N THR A 61 -25.73 -9.51 -6.33
CA THR A 61 -25.03 -10.73 -6.75
C THR A 61 -23.52 -10.64 -6.61
N SER A 62 -22.97 -9.51 -6.14
CA SER A 62 -21.53 -9.28 -6.02
C SER A 62 -20.91 -10.10 -4.90
N LYS A 63 -19.65 -10.49 -5.09
CA LYS A 63 -18.81 -11.00 -3.99
C LYS A 63 -18.71 -9.93 -2.90
N SER A 64 -18.49 -10.36 -1.65
CA SER A 64 -18.25 -9.41 -0.57
C SER A 64 -16.95 -8.63 -0.82
N PRO A 65 -16.87 -7.35 -0.42
CA PRO A 65 -15.64 -6.55 -0.56
C PRO A 65 -14.41 -7.22 0.06
N THR A 66 -14.59 -7.94 1.16
CA THR A 66 -13.51 -8.71 1.81
C THR A 66 -13.01 -9.86 0.91
N ALA A 67 -13.92 -10.57 0.24
CA ALA A 67 -13.56 -11.66 -0.65
C ALA A 67 -12.79 -11.12 -1.88
N ILE A 68 -13.22 -9.98 -2.43
CA ILE A 68 -12.56 -9.31 -3.55
C ILE A 68 -11.15 -8.86 -3.12
N ALA A 69 -11.01 -8.16 -1.99
CA ALA A 69 -9.72 -7.70 -1.47
C ALA A 69 -8.74 -8.86 -1.23
N THR A 70 -9.24 -9.97 -0.67
CA THR A 70 -8.44 -11.19 -0.45
C THR A 70 -7.95 -11.78 -1.78
N GLU A 71 -8.83 -11.85 -2.77
CA GLU A 71 -8.50 -12.36 -4.09
C GLU A 71 -7.47 -11.46 -4.80
N LEU A 72 -7.61 -10.14 -4.70
CA LEU A 72 -6.67 -9.16 -5.25
C LEU A 72 -5.27 -9.35 -4.66
N VAL A 73 -5.12 -9.29 -3.33
CA VAL A 73 -3.82 -9.45 -2.66
C VAL A 73 -3.17 -10.79 -3.06
N ARG A 74 -3.92 -11.88 -3.01
CA ARG A 74 -3.43 -13.21 -3.38
C ARG A 74 -3.05 -13.31 -4.85
N SER A 75 -3.84 -12.72 -5.75
CA SER A 75 -3.58 -12.74 -7.18
C SER A 75 -2.35 -11.93 -7.53
N ILE A 76 -2.18 -10.74 -6.94
CA ILE A 76 -1.03 -9.87 -7.18
C ILE A 76 0.27 -10.53 -6.73
N ALA A 77 0.25 -11.25 -5.60
CA ALA A 77 1.42 -11.93 -5.05
C ALA A 77 1.89 -13.16 -5.88
N ARG A 78 1.12 -13.60 -6.89
CA ARG A 78 1.57 -14.68 -7.78
C ARG A 78 2.77 -14.22 -8.62
N PRO A 79 3.73 -15.10 -8.92
CA PRO A 79 4.89 -14.76 -9.71
C PRO A 79 4.56 -14.14 -11.08
N TYR A 80 5.46 -13.30 -11.55
CA TYR A 80 5.46 -12.66 -12.86
C TYR A 80 6.63 -13.20 -13.66
N ASP A 81 6.38 -13.73 -14.87
CA ASP A 81 7.43 -14.19 -15.77
C ASP A 81 7.77 -13.05 -16.73
N VAL A 82 8.95 -12.46 -16.56
CA VAL A 82 9.43 -11.31 -17.35
C VAL A 82 10.83 -11.60 -17.86
N GLY A 83 10.99 -11.65 -19.18
CA GLY A 83 12.30 -11.86 -19.80
C GLY A 83 13.02 -13.15 -19.37
N GLY A 84 12.28 -14.23 -19.09
CA GLY A 84 12.80 -15.51 -18.59
C GLY A 84 13.12 -15.52 -17.09
N SER A 85 12.92 -14.41 -16.39
CA SER A 85 13.08 -14.31 -14.93
C SER A 85 11.72 -14.38 -14.23
N ARG A 86 11.68 -15.09 -13.11
CA ARG A 86 10.49 -15.20 -12.27
C ARG A 86 10.56 -14.23 -11.11
N LEU A 87 9.73 -13.19 -11.15
CA LEU A 87 9.70 -12.12 -10.16
C LEU A 87 8.47 -12.27 -9.25
N THR A 88 8.60 -11.90 -7.99
CA THR A 88 7.48 -11.85 -7.05
C THR A 88 7.39 -10.46 -6.45
N LEU A 89 6.20 -9.89 -6.51
CA LEU A 89 5.85 -8.61 -5.89
C LEU A 89 4.57 -8.80 -5.09
N THR A 90 4.44 -8.04 -4.05
CA THR A 90 3.20 -7.96 -3.27
C THR A 90 2.55 -6.60 -3.46
N ALA A 91 1.36 -6.44 -2.95
CA ALA A 91 0.69 -5.15 -2.92
C ALA A 91 0.00 -4.91 -1.58
N SER A 92 -0.07 -3.66 -1.23
CA SER A 92 -0.92 -3.16 -0.16
C SER A 92 -2.20 -2.59 -0.78
N VAL A 93 -3.35 -2.83 -0.13
CA VAL A 93 -4.65 -2.42 -0.64
C VAL A 93 -5.42 -1.67 0.44
N GLY A 94 -5.83 -0.45 0.12
CA GLY A 94 -6.78 0.32 0.93
C GLY A 94 -8.20 0.18 0.37
N VAL A 95 -9.16 -0.05 1.22
CA VAL A 95 -10.56 -0.26 0.82
C VAL A 95 -11.45 0.79 1.48
N SER A 96 -12.18 1.53 0.65
CA SER A 96 -13.21 2.47 1.09
C SER A 96 -14.57 2.02 0.57
N VAL A 97 -15.57 2.00 1.46
CA VAL A 97 -16.95 1.63 1.12
C VAL A 97 -17.80 2.89 1.20
N ALA A 98 -18.50 3.23 0.12
CA ALA A 98 -19.47 4.31 0.16
C ALA A 98 -20.60 3.92 1.09
N ALA A 99 -20.65 4.56 2.25
CA ALA A 99 -21.82 4.56 3.11
C ALA A 99 -22.78 5.67 2.64
N GLN A 100 -24.03 5.68 3.16
CA GLN A 100 -25.04 6.69 2.80
C GLN A 100 -24.55 8.14 3.00
N ASP A 101 -23.53 8.36 3.85
CA ASP A 101 -22.98 9.66 4.19
C ASP A 101 -21.71 10.04 3.42
N CYS A 102 -21.19 9.17 2.57
CA CYS A 102 -19.96 9.41 1.79
C CYS A 102 -20.27 9.28 0.30
N GLN A 103 -20.81 10.36 -0.29
CA GLN A 103 -21.15 10.41 -1.73
C GLN A 103 -20.08 11.12 -2.56
N GLU A 104 -19.08 11.72 -1.92
CA GLU A 104 -18.03 12.47 -2.61
C GLU A 104 -16.88 11.56 -3.03
N PRO A 105 -16.56 11.47 -4.33
CA PRO A 105 -15.46 10.63 -4.84
C PRO A 105 -14.11 10.94 -4.20
N ASP A 106 -13.80 12.23 -4.00
CA ASP A 106 -12.53 12.67 -3.40
C ASP A 106 -12.37 12.17 -1.96
N ARG A 107 -13.48 12.15 -1.20
CA ARG A 107 -13.48 11.60 0.15
C ARG A 107 -13.27 10.09 0.16
N MET A 108 -13.88 9.37 -0.78
CA MET A 108 -13.65 7.93 -0.93
C MET A 108 -12.18 7.62 -1.24
N LEU A 109 -11.59 8.39 -2.16
CA LEU A 109 -10.19 8.23 -2.52
C LEU A 109 -9.28 8.52 -1.32
N LYS A 110 -9.51 9.62 -0.59
CA LYS A 110 -8.79 9.93 0.65
C LYS A 110 -8.89 8.81 1.68
N ASN A 111 -10.10 8.29 1.91
CA ASN A 111 -10.33 7.20 2.85
C ASN A 111 -9.59 5.91 2.44
N ALA A 112 -9.62 5.58 1.15
CA ALA A 112 -8.89 4.43 0.63
C ALA A 112 -7.36 4.61 0.78
N ASP A 113 -6.82 5.82 0.56
CA ASP A 113 -5.40 6.13 0.73
C ASP A 113 -4.97 5.99 2.21
N VAL A 114 -5.80 6.47 3.14
CA VAL A 114 -5.58 6.28 4.59
C VAL A 114 -5.50 4.79 4.94
N ALA A 115 -6.43 3.99 4.44
CA ALA A 115 -6.46 2.56 4.66
C ALA A 115 -5.27 1.84 4.00
N LEU A 116 -4.86 2.28 2.80
CA LEU A 116 -3.66 1.80 2.11
C LEU A 116 -2.39 2.06 2.92
N TYR A 117 -2.26 3.27 3.44
CA TYR A 117 -1.15 3.61 4.31
C TYR A 117 -1.10 2.68 5.55
N ARG A 118 -2.25 2.38 6.14
CA ARG A 118 -2.33 1.43 7.26
C ARG A 118 -1.91 0.03 6.85
N ALA A 119 -2.31 -0.46 5.68
CA ALA A 119 -1.87 -1.75 5.15
C ALA A 119 -0.33 -1.81 4.98
N LYS A 120 0.28 -0.72 4.51
CA LYS A 120 1.75 -0.61 4.38
C LYS A 120 2.48 -0.63 5.72
N THR A 121 1.94 0.03 6.73
CA THR A 121 2.55 0.10 8.08
C THR A 121 2.37 -1.19 8.87
N ASP A 122 1.30 -1.93 8.65
CA ASP A 122 1.01 -3.21 9.31
C ASP A 122 1.78 -4.40 8.73
N GLY A 123 2.73 -4.16 7.82
CA GLY A 123 3.61 -5.23 7.29
C GLY A 123 3.48 -5.49 5.80
N ARG A 124 2.69 -4.70 5.06
CA ARG A 124 2.44 -4.87 3.61
C ARG A 124 1.75 -6.19 3.24
N ASN A 125 1.64 -6.49 1.95
CA ASN A 125 1.00 -7.72 1.42
C ASN A 125 -0.36 -8.00 2.08
N ALA A 126 -1.16 -6.98 2.25
CA ALA A 126 -2.41 -7.00 3.01
C ALA A 126 -3.40 -5.98 2.48
N PHE A 127 -4.63 -6.09 2.91
CA PHE A 127 -5.62 -5.02 2.71
C PHE A 127 -6.11 -4.50 4.06
N ARG A 128 -6.59 -3.25 4.06
CA ARG A 128 -7.30 -2.64 5.19
C ARG A 128 -8.53 -1.93 4.67
N PHE A 129 -9.63 -2.08 5.42
CA PHE A 129 -10.79 -1.21 5.24
C PHE A 129 -10.54 0.09 5.97
N TYR A 130 -11.00 1.19 5.38
CA TYR A 130 -11.01 2.46 6.07
C TYR A 130 -11.90 2.38 7.32
N ASP A 131 -11.39 2.95 8.39
CA ASP A 131 -12.10 3.19 9.63
C ASP A 131 -11.74 4.59 10.14
N ALA A 132 -12.71 5.34 10.64
CA ALA A 132 -12.50 6.73 11.06
C ALA A 132 -11.42 6.89 12.15
N SER A 133 -11.15 5.85 12.93
CA SER A 133 -10.03 5.86 13.91
C SER A 133 -8.67 5.95 13.25
N MET A 134 -8.54 5.61 11.96
CA MET A 134 -7.29 5.68 11.20
C MET A 134 -6.86 7.12 10.92
N ASP A 135 -7.79 8.07 10.83
CA ASP A 135 -7.47 9.49 10.61
C ASP A 135 -6.61 10.04 11.76
N ASN A 136 -6.91 9.66 13.00
CA ASN A 136 -6.17 10.10 14.18
C ASN A 136 -4.69 9.64 14.15
N HIS A 137 -4.40 8.46 13.59
CA HIS A 137 -3.03 7.97 13.48
C HIS A 137 -2.19 8.74 12.45
N LEU A 138 -2.80 9.18 11.37
CA LEU A 138 -2.13 9.99 10.35
C LEU A 138 -1.84 11.40 10.85
N GLU A 139 -2.79 12.00 11.57
CA GLU A 139 -2.59 13.32 12.19
C GLU A 139 -1.49 13.25 13.25
N ALA A 140 -1.54 12.28 14.16
CA ALA A 140 -0.51 12.08 15.17
C ALA A 140 0.89 11.90 14.56
N LYS A 141 1.02 11.16 13.44
CA LYS A 141 2.29 11.01 12.73
C LYS A 141 2.77 12.32 12.11
N ARG A 142 1.89 13.07 11.44
CA ARG A 142 2.23 14.39 10.86
C ARG A 142 2.67 15.37 11.95
N ASP A 143 2.00 15.33 13.09
CA ASP A 143 2.36 16.15 14.25
C ASP A 143 3.73 15.76 14.82
N LEU A 144 4.00 14.46 14.91
CA LEU A 144 5.31 13.96 15.33
C LEU A 144 6.41 14.36 14.33
N GLU A 145 6.20 14.18 13.03
CA GLU A 145 7.18 14.59 12.00
C GLU A 145 7.46 16.11 12.06
N ARG A 146 6.43 16.91 12.29
CA ARG A 146 6.57 18.36 12.49
C ARG A 146 7.33 18.69 13.77
N ALA A 147 7.00 18.00 14.87
CA ALA A 147 7.70 18.15 16.15
C ALA A 147 9.18 17.80 16.04
N VAL A 148 9.52 16.68 15.37
CA VAL A 148 10.90 16.25 15.12
C VAL A 148 11.68 17.29 14.30
N ARG A 149 11.10 17.84 13.23
CA ARG A 149 11.74 18.90 12.44
C ARG A 149 12.01 20.17 13.27
N ASN A 150 11.04 20.55 14.10
CA ASN A 150 11.18 21.72 14.97
C ASN A 150 12.24 21.49 16.05
N ALA A 151 12.28 20.32 16.65
CA ALA A 151 13.27 19.93 17.64
C ALA A 151 14.70 19.94 17.05
N LEU A 152 14.86 19.46 15.78
CA LEU A 152 16.14 19.55 15.08
C LEU A 152 16.58 21.01 14.87
N ALA A 153 15.66 21.87 14.42
CA ALA A 153 15.95 23.29 14.20
C ALA A 153 16.29 24.04 15.51
N ARG A 154 15.78 23.57 16.64
CA ARG A 154 16.03 24.16 17.97
C ARG A 154 17.23 23.55 18.68
N GLY A 155 17.89 22.55 18.11
CA GLY A 155 19.01 21.87 18.73
C GLY A 155 18.62 21.03 19.96
N GLU A 156 17.39 20.52 19.99
CA GLU A 156 16.84 19.73 21.11
C GLU A 156 17.27 18.26 21.07
N PHE A 157 18.10 17.85 20.09
CA PHE A 157 18.63 16.50 19.97
C PHE A 157 19.96 16.36 20.68
N GLU A 158 20.08 15.33 21.49
CA GLU A 158 21.35 14.90 22.10
C GLU A 158 21.78 13.55 21.53
N VAL A 159 23.08 13.40 21.30
CA VAL A 159 23.64 12.14 20.82
C VAL A 159 24.03 11.27 22.03
N HIS A 160 23.36 10.13 22.17
CA HIS A 160 23.70 9.11 23.16
C HIS A 160 24.37 7.93 22.50
N TYR A 161 25.43 7.42 23.11
CA TYR A 161 26.16 6.24 22.64
C TYR A 161 25.82 5.04 23.50
N GLN A 162 25.43 3.93 22.87
CA GLN A 162 25.27 2.65 23.54
C GLN A 162 26.50 1.79 23.26
N PRO A 163 27.30 1.40 24.26
CA PRO A 163 28.48 0.57 24.03
C PRO A 163 28.05 -0.84 23.58
N ILE A 164 28.71 -1.34 22.56
CA ILE A 164 28.62 -2.76 22.19
C ILE A 164 29.76 -3.46 22.90
N VAL A 165 29.43 -4.47 23.69
CA VAL A 165 30.42 -5.23 24.47
C VAL A 165 30.52 -6.64 23.93
N ASP A 166 31.72 -7.10 23.65
CA ASP A 166 31.98 -8.49 23.36
C ASP A 166 31.80 -9.33 24.62
N VAL A 167 30.85 -10.27 24.56
CA VAL A 167 30.44 -11.10 25.71
C VAL A 167 31.56 -12.01 26.21
N ARG A 168 32.53 -12.35 25.36
CA ARG A 168 33.65 -13.25 25.73
C ARG A 168 34.83 -12.51 26.34
N SER A 169 35.10 -11.30 25.85
CA SER A 169 36.26 -10.50 26.28
C SER A 169 35.90 -9.40 27.27
N GLU A 170 34.60 -9.16 27.47
CA GLU A 170 34.04 -8.06 28.29
C GLU A 170 34.56 -6.67 27.90
N ARG A 171 35.05 -6.52 26.67
CA ARG A 171 35.62 -5.26 26.15
C ARG A 171 34.58 -4.59 25.23
N THR A 172 34.56 -3.26 25.28
CA THR A 172 33.81 -2.44 24.34
C THR A 172 34.48 -2.54 22.95
N CYS A 173 33.67 -2.80 21.94
CA CYS A 173 34.09 -2.85 20.54
C CYS A 173 33.97 -1.49 19.89
#